data_747bc0b47f223bb8c329970d762ce81a
#
_entry.id   747bc0b47f223bb8c329970d762ce81a
#
_cell.length_a   1.000
_cell.length_b   1.000
_cell.length_c   1.000
_cell.angle_alpha   90.00
_cell.angle_beta   90.00
_cell.angle_gamma   90.00
#
_symmetry.space_group_name_H-M   'P 1'
#
loop_
_entity.id
_entity.type
_entity.pdbx_description
1 polymer ?
#
loop_
_entity_poly.entity_id
_entity_poly.type
_entity_poly.pdbx_seq_one_letter_code
_entity_poly.pdbx_strand_id
1 'polypeptide(L)'
;MNNTDNLIDKNPSKSNNKITGELVNYQNESYYKISNSHAMRPFFMSIVSDSNHWMFLSSNGGLTAGRKNADFSIFPYYTDDKITELAETTGCKSIFRIQKNGKNYLWEPFSERQAGLFTIKRNLYKNIYGNKIVFEEINEDLNLTFKYQWNSSDEFGFVRKATLINNSEKDLGISILDGLQNILPYGVGSDIQGIRSNLVDAYKKCELETDSGLGIYALSAIIVDKAEPSEALKANSVWSLGLDNPTYLLSALQLNDFRRGLELKQEVDIKAEKGAYFVNATINLASSQEKNWIQVANVNQTVSDITRISEMIKRNDHLEDTLSKSVEQGTKKLIDLVASSDGLQLSNDELINTRHFSNTLFNIMRGGIFDDNYTIGKEDFITYLSKANKKLFLNIKAPLQNLPNEFTLEFIKDLADKDADKDFKRLCLEYLPLKFSRRHGDPSRPWNKFS
;
A
#
# COMPACT_ATOMS: atom_id res chain seq x y z
N MET A 1 -42.55 -16.51 -13.46
CA MET A 1 -42.26 -17.94 -13.19
C MET A 1 -40.80 -18.06 -12.87
N ASN A 2 -40.56 -18.53 -11.67
CA ASN A 2 -39.28 -18.54 -10.96
C ASN A 2 -38.27 -19.49 -11.58
N ASN A 3 -37.07 -19.02 -11.87
CA ASN A 3 -35.90 -19.88 -12.11
C ASN A 3 -34.92 -19.66 -10.95
N THR A 4 -35.24 -20.22 -9.78
CA THR A 4 -34.38 -20.25 -8.60
C THR A 4 -33.70 -21.60 -8.40
N ASP A 5 -33.74 -22.51 -9.39
CA ASP A 5 -33.38 -23.91 -9.18
C ASP A 5 -31.97 -24.31 -9.62
N ASN A 6 -31.02 -23.42 -9.82
CA ASN A 6 -29.67 -23.84 -10.29
C ASN A 6 -28.48 -23.38 -9.46
N LEU A 7 -28.68 -23.04 -8.19
CA LEU A 7 -27.56 -22.58 -7.34
C LEU A 7 -26.93 -23.64 -6.43
N ILE A 8 -27.48 -24.88 -6.38
CA ILE A 8 -27.05 -25.89 -5.41
C ILE A 8 -26.39 -27.12 -6.04
N ASP A 9 -26.49 -27.33 -7.36
CA ASP A 9 -26.02 -28.57 -8.02
C ASP A 9 -24.62 -28.52 -8.67
N LYS A 10 -23.83 -27.48 -8.46
CA LYS A 10 -22.39 -27.63 -8.69
C LYS A 10 -21.77 -28.14 -7.40
N ASN A 11 -21.66 -29.46 -7.28
CA ASN A 11 -20.65 -30.06 -6.41
C ASN A 11 -19.34 -29.28 -6.69
N PRO A 12 -18.77 -28.56 -5.71
CA PRO A 12 -17.46 -27.96 -5.90
C PRO A 12 -16.56 -29.15 -6.20
N SER A 13 -16.12 -29.27 -7.44
CA SER A 13 -15.06 -30.21 -7.79
C SER A 13 -14.01 -29.95 -6.74
N LYS A 14 -13.64 -30.98 -5.94
CA LYS A 14 -12.52 -30.88 -5.02
C LYS A 14 -11.29 -30.64 -5.89
N SER A 15 -11.10 -29.38 -6.31
CA SER A 15 -9.87 -28.97 -6.91
C SER A 15 -8.82 -29.29 -5.85
N ASN A 16 -7.83 -30.05 -6.23
CA ASN A 16 -6.73 -30.46 -5.37
C ASN A 16 -5.87 -29.21 -5.12
N ASN A 17 -6.45 -28.21 -4.41
CA ASN A 17 -5.85 -26.90 -4.11
C ASN A 17 -4.80 -27.08 -3.01
N LYS A 18 -3.77 -27.90 -3.32
CA LYS A 18 -2.62 -28.04 -2.42
C LYS A 18 -1.95 -26.69 -2.27
N ILE A 19 -1.86 -26.20 -1.04
CA ILE A 19 -1.09 -25.01 -0.71
C ILE A 19 0.38 -25.36 -0.85
N THR A 20 1.12 -24.58 -1.63
CA THR A 20 2.58 -24.72 -1.78
C THR A 20 3.26 -23.37 -1.66
N GLY A 21 4.49 -23.35 -1.12
CA GLY A 21 5.34 -22.19 -1.02
C GLY A 21 6.66 -22.44 -1.74
N GLU A 22 7.10 -21.50 -2.57
CA GLU A 22 8.34 -21.61 -3.34
C GLU A 22 8.93 -20.23 -3.66
N LEU A 23 10.25 -20.18 -3.87
CA LEU A 23 10.90 -19.00 -4.44
C LEU A 23 10.76 -19.05 -5.96
N VAL A 24 10.35 -17.92 -6.54
CA VAL A 24 10.17 -17.76 -7.98
C VAL A 24 10.79 -16.44 -8.46
N ASN A 25 11.26 -16.41 -9.68
CA ASN A 25 11.60 -15.15 -10.34
C ASN A 25 10.32 -14.54 -10.94
N TYR A 26 10.01 -13.31 -10.57
CA TYR A 26 8.89 -12.56 -11.10
C TYR A 26 9.38 -11.14 -11.45
N GLN A 27 9.24 -10.73 -12.71
CA GLN A 27 9.70 -9.43 -13.21
C GLN A 27 11.18 -9.13 -12.87
N ASN A 28 12.05 -10.12 -13.01
CA ASN A 28 13.49 -10.06 -12.73
C ASN A 28 13.86 -9.85 -11.25
N GLU A 29 12.93 -10.07 -10.34
CA GLU A 29 13.17 -10.09 -8.89
C GLU A 29 12.75 -11.43 -8.29
N SER A 30 13.40 -11.83 -7.18
CA SER A 30 13.01 -13.02 -6.43
C SER A 30 11.83 -12.75 -5.50
N TYR A 31 10.83 -13.59 -5.58
CA TYR A 31 9.63 -13.56 -4.74
C TYR A 31 9.39 -14.90 -4.07
N TYR A 32 8.90 -14.88 -2.83
CA TYR A 32 8.29 -16.05 -2.24
C TYR A 32 6.81 -16.10 -2.62
N LYS A 33 6.44 -17.14 -3.36
CA LYS A 33 5.07 -17.38 -3.84
C LYS A 33 4.36 -18.37 -2.93
N ILE A 34 3.13 -18.06 -2.53
CA ILE A 34 2.20 -18.98 -1.93
C ILE A 34 1.08 -19.26 -2.94
N SER A 35 1.03 -20.49 -3.45
CA SER A 35 -0.01 -20.92 -4.38
C SER A 35 -1.24 -21.38 -3.60
N ASN A 36 -2.43 -21.08 -4.16
CA ASN A 36 -3.73 -21.40 -3.55
C ASN A 36 -3.90 -20.79 -2.15
N SER A 37 -3.46 -19.55 -1.97
CA SER A 37 -3.50 -18.83 -0.69
C SER A 37 -4.92 -18.69 -0.11
N HIS A 38 -5.96 -18.73 -0.95
CA HIS A 38 -7.36 -18.68 -0.54
C HIS A 38 -7.82 -19.92 0.27
N ALA A 39 -7.09 -21.02 0.18
CA ALA A 39 -7.36 -22.22 0.98
C ALA A 39 -6.78 -22.10 2.41
N MET A 40 -6.03 -21.04 2.72
CA MET A 40 -5.52 -20.75 4.06
C MET A 40 -6.51 -19.85 4.81
N ARG A 41 -6.44 -19.89 6.14
CA ARG A 41 -7.06 -18.84 6.95
C ARG A 41 -6.36 -17.51 6.64
N PRO A 42 -7.10 -16.39 6.56
CA PRO A 42 -6.47 -15.10 6.37
C PRO A 42 -5.39 -14.83 7.41
N PHE A 43 -4.26 -14.32 6.97
CA PHE A 43 -3.13 -13.99 7.83
C PHE A 43 -2.62 -12.58 7.54
N PHE A 44 -1.99 -12.02 8.54
CA PHE A 44 -1.49 -10.66 8.53
C PHE A 44 -0.11 -10.57 7.87
N MET A 45 0.08 -9.51 7.10
CA MET A 45 1.35 -9.16 6.46
C MET A 45 1.62 -7.66 6.60
N SER A 46 2.88 -7.27 6.49
CA SER A 46 3.29 -5.88 6.35
C SER A 46 4.17 -5.71 5.13
N ILE A 47 4.08 -4.57 4.48
CA ILE A 47 5.07 -4.10 3.51
C ILE A 47 5.91 -3.05 4.20
N VAL A 48 7.23 -3.21 4.10
CA VAL A 48 8.19 -2.24 4.60
C VAL A 48 8.53 -1.21 3.52
N SER A 49 9.07 -0.07 3.92
CA SER A 49 9.54 0.99 3.03
C SER A 49 10.88 1.53 3.52
N ASP A 50 11.64 2.12 2.65
CA ASP A 50 12.83 2.91 2.97
C ASP A 50 12.51 4.26 3.61
N SER A 51 11.23 4.63 3.67
CA SER A 51 10.74 5.90 4.20
C SER A 51 9.66 5.72 5.26
N ASN A 52 8.87 6.75 5.54
CA ASN A 52 7.89 6.76 6.63
C ASN A 52 6.53 6.12 6.29
N HIS A 53 6.44 5.32 5.24
CA HIS A 53 5.24 4.56 4.92
C HIS A 53 5.06 3.37 5.87
N TRP A 54 3.83 3.11 6.24
CA TRP A 54 3.40 1.87 6.86
C TRP A 54 2.20 1.32 6.10
N MET A 55 2.21 0.02 5.84
CA MET A 55 1.12 -0.69 5.21
C MET A 55 1.00 -2.09 5.80
N PHE A 56 -0.17 -2.39 6.30
CA PHE A 56 -0.53 -3.68 6.87
C PHE A 56 -1.67 -4.27 6.05
N LEU A 57 -1.50 -5.53 5.67
CA LEU A 57 -2.43 -6.22 4.78
C LEU A 57 -2.84 -7.55 5.39
N SER A 58 -4.05 -7.98 5.04
CA SER A 58 -4.46 -9.36 5.19
C SER A 58 -4.31 -10.11 3.86
N SER A 59 -4.05 -11.41 3.92
CA SER A 59 -3.91 -12.26 2.73
C SER A 59 -5.17 -12.33 1.86
N ASN A 60 -6.32 -11.90 2.36
CA ASN A 60 -7.56 -11.75 1.60
C ASN A 60 -7.75 -10.37 0.94
N GLY A 61 -6.74 -9.49 1.02
CA GLY A 61 -6.74 -8.18 0.37
C GLY A 61 -7.20 -7.00 1.25
N GLY A 62 -7.68 -7.25 2.49
CA GLY A 62 -7.95 -6.19 3.44
C GLY A 62 -6.67 -5.45 3.82
N LEU A 63 -6.74 -4.12 3.98
CA LEU A 63 -5.54 -3.32 4.25
C LEU A 63 -5.83 -2.06 5.07
N THR A 64 -4.77 -1.57 5.69
CA THR A 64 -4.66 -0.24 6.27
C THR A 64 -3.29 0.32 5.93
N ALA A 65 -3.19 1.60 5.62
CA ALA A 65 -1.95 2.22 5.20
C ALA A 65 -1.92 3.71 5.51
N GLY A 66 -0.73 4.23 5.68
CA GLY A 66 -0.50 5.64 5.94
C GLY A 66 0.99 5.97 5.99
N ARG A 67 1.29 7.21 6.38
CA ARG A 67 2.66 7.67 6.58
C ARG A 67 2.82 8.19 8.01
N LYS A 68 4.04 8.14 8.53
CA LYS A 68 4.45 8.68 9.82
C LYS A 68 3.78 7.98 11.02
N ASN A 69 2.48 8.11 11.19
CA ASN A 69 1.70 7.51 12.28
C ASN A 69 0.25 7.27 11.83
N ALA A 70 -0.60 6.76 12.72
CA ALA A 70 -1.99 6.43 12.45
C ALA A 70 -2.89 7.62 12.07
N ASP A 71 -2.48 8.86 12.39
CA ASP A 71 -3.24 10.06 12.08
C ASP A 71 -3.10 10.50 10.61
N PHE A 72 -2.05 10.02 9.93
CA PHE A 72 -1.81 10.26 8.51
C PHE A 72 -2.11 9.01 7.67
N SER A 73 -3.33 8.53 7.78
CA SER A 73 -3.80 7.32 7.10
C SER A 73 -4.49 7.65 5.77
N ILE A 74 -4.25 6.84 4.75
CA ILE A 74 -5.03 6.86 3.51
C ILE A 74 -6.27 5.94 3.60
N PHE A 75 -6.16 4.84 4.35
CA PHE A 75 -7.25 3.95 4.70
C PHE A 75 -7.38 3.87 6.22
N PRO A 76 -8.60 3.62 6.77
CA PRO A 76 -8.80 3.57 8.20
C PRO A 76 -7.80 2.68 8.92
N TYR A 77 -7.25 3.18 10.01
CA TYR A 77 -6.32 2.42 10.85
C TYR A 77 -7.10 1.45 11.75
N TYR A 78 -6.94 0.16 11.50
CA TYR A 78 -7.59 -0.90 12.25
C TYR A 78 -6.59 -1.94 12.76
N THR A 79 -7.03 -2.75 13.72
CA THR A 79 -6.34 -3.95 14.20
C THR A 79 -6.50 -5.11 13.21
N ASP A 80 -5.76 -6.19 13.40
CA ASP A 80 -5.63 -7.31 12.44
C ASP A 80 -6.94 -8.00 12.06
N ASP A 81 -7.76 -8.27 13.06
CA ASP A 81 -9.09 -8.87 12.89
C ASP A 81 -9.97 -8.00 12.00
N LYS A 82 -10.08 -6.71 12.30
CA LYS A 82 -10.86 -5.76 11.52
C LYS A 82 -10.34 -5.57 10.10
N ILE A 83 -9.01 -5.64 9.87
CA ILE A 83 -8.46 -5.57 8.51
C ILE A 83 -8.99 -6.72 7.67
N THR A 84 -9.00 -7.92 8.23
CA THR A 84 -9.47 -9.12 7.53
C THR A 84 -10.97 -9.01 7.18
N GLU A 85 -11.79 -8.49 8.08
CA GLU A 85 -13.22 -8.33 7.89
C GLU A 85 -13.59 -7.24 6.86
N LEU A 86 -12.70 -6.28 6.62
CA LEU A 86 -12.97 -5.12 5.77
C LEU A 86 -12.49 -5.26 4.32
N ALA A 87 -12.03 -6.44 3.89
CA ALA A 87 -11.53 -6.68 2.54
C ALA A 87 -12.52 -6.27 1.42
N GLU A 88 -13.83 -6.40 1.65
CA GLU A 88 -14.85 -6.04 0.67
C GLU A 88 -15.18 -4.54 0.64
N THR A 89 -14.78 -3.77 1.65
CA THR A 89 -15.23 -2.38 1.84
C THR A 89 -14.11 -1.36 1.95
N THR A 90 -12.85 -1.81 2.08
CA THR A 90 -11.70 -0.93 2.26
C THR A 90 -10.53 -1.41 1.41
N GLY A 91 -9.86 -0.48 0.72
CA GLY A 91 -8.72 -0.77 -0.14
C GLY A 91 -9.12 -1.12 -1.58
N CYS A 92 -8.50 -2.13 -2.16
CA CYS A 92 -8.68 -2.48 -3.57
C CYS A 92 -10.07 -3.05 -3.86
N LYS A 93 -10.67 -2.60 -4.96
CA LYS A 93 -11.89 -3.21 -5.51
C LYS A 93 -11.81 -3.15 -7.03
N SER A 94 -11.98 -4.33 -7.66
CA SER A 94 -11.96 -4.47 -9.11
C SER A 94 -13.21 -5.22 -9.56
N ILE A 95 -13.85 -4.75 -10.60
CA ILE A 95 -15.04 -5.35 -11.20
C ILE A 95 -14.86 -5.33 -12.72
N PHE A 96 -15.01 -6.47 -13.35
CA PHE A 96 -14.88 -6.61 -14.80
C PHE A 96 -16.17 -7.13 -15.40
N ARG A 97 -16.61 -6.52 -16.50
CA ARG A 97 -17.66 -7.03 -17.35
C ARG A 97 -17.03 -7.50 -18.64
N ILE A 98 -17.14 -8.79 -18.94
CA ILE A 98 -16.44 -9.45 -20.02
C ILE A 98 -17.46 -9.90 -21.07
N GLN A 99 -17.26 -9.51 -22.33
CA GLN A 99 -18.01 -10.05 -23.45
C GLN A 99 -17.24 -11.24 -24.03
N LYS A 100 -17.83 -12.44 -23.91
CA LYS A 100 -17.24 -13.69 -24.40
C LYS A 100 -18.33 -14.55 -25.07
N ASN A 101 -18.13 -14.92 -26.33
CA ASN A 101 -19.05 -15.78 -27.10
C ASN A 101 -20.52 -15.26 -27.08
N GLY A 102 -20.73 -13.96 -27.23
CA GLY A 102 -22.06 -13.33 -27.24
C GLY A 102 -22.76 -13.26 -25.87
N LYS A 103 -22.07 -13.61 -24.79
CA LYS A 103 -22.56 -13.52 -23.41
C LYS A 103 -21.77 -12.51 -22.60
N ASN A 104 -22.41 -11.90 -21.63
CA ASN A 104 -21.79 -11.00 -20.68
C ASN A 104 -21.53 -11.75 -19.35
N TYR A 105 -20.32 -11.64 -18.85
CA TYR A 105 -19.91 -12.18 -17.57
C TYR A 105 -19.50 -11.05 -16.65
N LEU A 106 -19.82 -11.19 -15.36
CA LEU A 106 -19.36 -10.30 -14.30
C LEU A 106 -18.33 -11.03 -13.45
N TRP A 107 -17.13 -10.48 -13.34
CA TRP A 107 -16.08 -11.03 -12.50
C TRP A 107 -15.54 -9.96 -11.54
N GLU A 108 -15.59 -10.26 -10.24
CA GLU A 108 -15.03 -9.45 -9.17
C GLU A 108 -13.89 -10.23 -8.51
N PRO A 109 -12.64 -10.09 -9.00
CA PRO A 109 -11.52 -10.82 -8.43
C PRO A 109 -11.34 -10.49 -6.94
N PHE A 110 -10.91 -11.49 -6.18
CA PHE A 110 -10.71 -11.47 -4.72
C PHE A 110 -11.97 -11.25 -3.88
N SER A 111 -13.14 -11.11 -4.51
CA SER A 111 -14.40 -10.94 -3.78
C SER A 111 -14.97 -12.29 -3.34
N GLU A 112 -15.41 -12.36 -2.08
CA GLU A 112 -16.14 -13.52 -1.56
C GLU A 112 -17.60 -13.55 -2.03
N ARG A 113 -18.12 -12.45 -2.59
CA ARG A 113 -19.48 -12.38 -3.15
C ARG A 113 -19.70 -13.30 -4.33
N GLN A 114 -18.61 -13.71 -4.99
CA GLN A 114 -18.64 -14.61 -6.15
C GLN A 114 -18.01 -15.99 -5.83
N ALA A 115 -17.91 -16.33 -4.54
CA ALA A 115 -17.41 -17.64 -4.14
C ALA A 115 -18.22 -18.76 -4.79
N GLY A 116 -17.54 -19.68 -5.47
CA GLY A 116 -18.16 -20.82 -6.15
C GLY A 116 -18.83 -20.53 -7.52
N LEU A 117 -18.83 -19.28 -8.00
CA LEU A 117 -19.34 -18.97 -9.34
C LEU A 117 -18.37 -19.34 -10.46
N PHE A 118 -17.07 -19.27 -10.16
CA PHE A 118 -15.99 -19.57 -11.10
C PHE A 118 -14.98 -20.52 -10.47
N THR A 119 -14.29 -21.26 -11.32
CA THR A 119 -13.09 -21.99 -10.94
C THR A 119 -11.92 -21.03 -10.87
N ILE A 120 -11.45 -20.72 -9.67
CA ILE A 120 -10.40 -19.74 -9.44
C ILE A 120 -9.20 -20.32 -8.70
N LYS A 121 -8.03 -19.70 -8.93
CA LYS A 121 -6.82 -19.90 -8.12
C LYS A 121 -6.34 -18.53 -7.65
N ARG A 122 -6.03 -18.40 -6.36
CA ARG A 122 -5.44 -17.18 -5.80
C ARG A 122 -4.02 -17.48 -5.33
N ASN A 123 -3.09 -16.68 -5.79
CA ASN A 123 -1.69 -16.77 -5.40
C ASN A 123 -1.25 -15.45 -4.78
N LEU A 124 -0.30 -15.55 -3.88
CA LEU A 124 0.29 -14.41 -3.19
C LEU A 124 1.80 -14.43 -3.37
N TYR A 125 2.39 -13.29 -3.72
CA TYR A 125 3.83 -13.18 -3.87
C TYR A 125 4.34 -12.03 -3.01
N LYS A 126 5.41 -12.24 -2.27
CA LYS A 126 6.12 -11.18 -1.56
C LYS A 126 7.59 -11.24 -1.94
N ASN A 127 8.15 -10.09 -2.34
CA ASN A 127 9.56 -10.07 -2.72
C ASN A 127 10.47 -10.33 -1.52
N ILE A 128 11.67 -10.81 -1.78
CA ILE A 128 12.64 -11.19 -0.73
C ILE A 128 13.03 -10.03 0.18
N TYR A 129 12.87 -8.79 -0.26
CA TYR A 129 13.16 -7.58 0.51
C TYR A 129 11.96 -7.08 1.34
N GLY A 130 10.79 -7.66 1.15
CA GLY A 130 9.61 -7.36 1.95
C GLY A 130 8.89 -6.04 1.67
N ASN A 131 9.26 -5.33 0.60
CA ASN A 131 8.68 -4.03 0.23
C ASN A 131 7.71 -4.07 -0.97
N LYS A 132 7.48 -5.25 -1.56
CA LYS A 132 6.53 -5.46 -2.66
C LYS A 132 5.68 -6.69 -2.40
N ILE A 133 4.39 -6.61 -2.68
CA ILE A 133 3.45 -7.74 -2.58
C ILE A 133 2.54 -7.77 -3.80
N VAL A 134 2.32 -8.97 -4.35
CA VAL A 134 1.44 -9.20 -5.50
C VAL A 134 0.32 -10.13 -5.10
N PHE A 135 -0.90 -9.74 -5.40
CA PHE A 135 -2.09 -10.57 -5.34
C PHE A 135 -2.45 -10.99 -6.77
N GLU A 136 -2.67 -12.26 -6.98
CA GLU A 136 -3.04 -12.83 -8.27
C GLU A 136 -4.29 -13.68 -8.14
N GLU A 137 -5.28 -13.46 -9.00
CA GLU A 137 -6.40 -14.37 -9.17
C GLU A 137 -6.48 -14.82 -10.64
N ILE A 138 -6.49 -16.12 -10.84
CA ILE A 138 -6.64 -16.77 -12.14
C ILE A 138 -8.07 -17.31 -12.22
N ASN A 139 -8.84 -16.85 -13.19
CA ASN A 139 -10.16 -17.35 -13.49
C ASN A 139 -10.06 -18.32 -14.69
N GLU A 140 -10.16 -19.61 -14.41
CA GLU A 140 -10.00 -20.67 -15.41
C GLU A 140 -11.18 -20.72 -16.41
N ASP A 141 -12.40 -20.39 -15.97
CA ASP A 141 -13.60 -20.41 -16.82
C ASP A 141 -13.60 -19.27 -17.86
N LEU A 142 -13.09 -18.11 -17.45
CA LEU A 142 -12.96 -16.95 -18.32
C LEU A 142 -11.64 -16.94 -19.11
N ASN A 143 -10.64 -17.72 -18.70
CA ASN A 143 -9.27 -17.67 -19.18
C ASN A 143 -8.66 -16.26 -19.02
N LEU A 144 -8.85 -15.68 -17.84
CA LEU A 144 -8.32 -14.37 -17.48
C LEU A 144 -7.50 -14.47 -16.19
N THR A 145 -6.44 -13.69 -16.11
CA THR A 145 -5.68 -13.50 -14.87
C THR A 145 -5.67 -12.04 -14.52
N PHE A 146 -6.02 -11.73 -13.28
CA PHE A 146 -5.89 -10.39 -12.73
C PHE A 146 -4.88 -10.39 -11.60
N LYS A 147 -3.98 -9.38 -11.64
CA LYS A 147 -2.96 -9.15 -10.61
C LYS A 147 -3.00 -7.70 -10.18
N TYR A 148 -2.69 -7.47 -8.92
CA TYR A 148 -2.27 -6.15 -8.49
C TYR A 148 -1.09 -6.24 -7.52
N GLN A 149 -0.20 -5.28 -7.62
CA GLN A 149 1.01 -5.19 -6.81
C GLN A 149 1.01 -3.89 -6.03
N TRP A 150 1.31 -3.96 -4.75
CA TRP A 150 1.58 -2.81 -3.91
C TRP A 150 3.07 -2.58 -3.75
N ASN A 151 3.47 -1.33 -3.89
CA ASN A 151 4.80 -0.78 -3.67
C ASN A 151 4.67 0.56 -2.95
N SER A 152 5.79 1.14 -2.53
CA SER A 152 5.88 2.50 -2.04
C SER A 152 6.94 3.30 -2.79
N SER A 153 6.71 4.59 -2.91
CA SER A 153 7.65 5.59 -3.40
C SER A 153 7.69 6.74 -2.40
N ASP A 154 8.88 7.15 -1.97
CA ASP A 154 8.99 8.26 -1.02
C ASP A 154 8.37 9.54 -1.57
N GLU A 155 8.59 9.82 -2.85
CA GLU A 155 8.06 11.00 -3.53
C GLU A 155 6.55 10.90 -3.81
N PHE A 156 6.08 9.76 -4.34
CA PHE A 156 4.72 9.64 -4.87
C PHE A 156 3.73 9.01 -3.89
N GLY A 157 4.18 8.29 -2.85
CA GLY A 157 3.33 7.63 -1.89
C GLY A 157 3.14 6.13 -2.16
N PHE A 158 1.91 5.64 -2.04
CA PHE A 158 1.54 4.24 -2.26
C PHE A 158 1.25 3.99 -3.73
N VAL A 159 1.94 3.03 -4.33
CA VAL A 159 1.85 2.72 -5.76
C VAL A 159 1.21 1.36 -5.93
N ARG A 160 0.04 1.31 -6.55
CA ARG A 160 -0.66 0.09 -6.93
C ARG A 160 -0.58 -0.11 -8.44
N LYS A 161 0.13 -1.13 -8.91
CA LYS A 161 0.16 -1.55 -10.31
C LYS A 161 -0.82 -2.69 -10.51
N ALA A 162 -1.75 -2.56 -11.43
CA ALA A 162 -2.71 -3.60 -11.81
C ALA A 162 -2.40 -4.12 -13.20
N THR A 163 -2.64 -5.43 -13.42
CA THR A 163 -2.41 -6.13 -14.68
C THR A 163 -3.55 -7.09 -14.94
N LEU A 164 -4.19 -6.97 -16.10
CA LEU A 164 -5.18 -7.91 -16.59
C LEU A 164 -4.62 -8.64 -17.82
N ILE A 165 -4.61 -9.98 -17.78
CA ILE A 165 -4.03 -10.84 -18.81
C ILE A 165 -5.13 -11.66 -19.45
N ASN A 166 -5.21 -11.66 -20.77
CA ASN A 166 -6.07 -12.53 -21.53
C ASN A 166 -5.31 -13.81 -21.90
N ASN A 167 -5.61 -14.92 -21.21
CA ASN A 167 -5.01 -16.22 -21.49
C ASN A 167 -5.77 -17.02 -22.56
N SER A 168 -6.80 -16.43 -23.16
CA SER A 168 -7.58 -17.09 -24.21
C SER A 168 -6.99 -16.87 -25.60
N GLU A 169 -7.41 -17.69 -26.57
CA GLU A 169 -7.02 -17.57 -27.98
C GLU A 169 -7.84 -16.52 -28.75
N LYS A 170 -8.73 -15.79 -28.07
CA LYS A 170 -9.65 -14.81 -28.67
C LYS A 170 -9.51 -13.45 -28.02
N ASP A 171 -9.75 -12.43 -28.79
CA ASP A 171 -9.89 -11.06 -28.27
C ASP A 171 -11.14 -10.94 -27.41
N LEU A 172 -11.04 -10.18 -26.34
CA LEU A 172 -12.11 -9.96 -25.37
C LEU A 172 -12.40 -8.46 -25.20
N GLY A 173 -13.67 -8.10 -25.36
CA GLY A 173 -14.15 -6.78 -24.94
C GLY A 173 -14.37 -6.77 -23.45
N ILE A 174 -13.70 -5.88 -22.72
CA ILE A 174 -13.75 -5.84 -21.26
C ILE A 174 -14.02 -4.41 -20.79
N SER A 175 -15.10 -4.23 -20.04
CA SER A 175 -15.32 -3.01 -19.29
C SER A 175 -14.72 -3.19 -17.90
N ILE A 176 -13.84 -2.27 -17.53
CA ILE A 176 -13.07 -2.26 -16.29
C ILE A 176 -13.67 -1.22 -15.35
N LEU A 177 -13.91 -1.58 -14.11
CA LEU A 177 -14.07 -0.67 -13.00
C LEU A 177 -13.10 -1.10 -11.91
N ASP A 178 -12.04 -0.32 -11.72
CA ASP A 178 -10.96 -0.67 -10.79
C ASP A 178 -10.57 0.51 -9.94
N GLY A 179 -10.34 0.26 -8.64
CA GLY A 179 -10.00 1.37 -7.78
C GLY A 179 -9.76 1.04 -6.31
N LEU A 180 -9.79 2.12 -5.55
CA LEU A 180 -9.60 2.16 -4.12
C LEU A 180 -10.87 2.68 -3.45
N GLN A 181 -11.27 2.08 -2.34
CA GLN A 181 -12.46 2.47 -1.59
C GLN A 181 -12.14 2.74 -0.13
N ASN A 182 -13.02 3.51 0.53
CA ASN A 182 -12.87 3.96 1.90
C ASN A 182 -11.60 4.78 2.12
N ILE A 183 -11.33 5.69 1.18
CA ILE A 183 -10.23 6.65 1.25
C ILE A 183 -10.57 7.71 2.29
N LEU A 184 -9.66 7.94 3.23
CA LEU A 184 -9.80 8.97 4.24
C LEU A 184 -9.38 10.34 3.69
N PRO A 185 -10.07 11.41 4.06
CA PRO A 185 -9.56 12.76 3.90
C PRO A 185 -8.42 13.04 4.90
N TYR A 186 -7.60 14.04 4.61
CA TYR A 186 -6.64 14.56 5.58
C TYR A 186 -7.36 15.07 6.84
N GLY A 187 -6.71 14.88 8.00
CA GLY A 187 -7.22 15.37 9.29
C GLY A 187 -8.15 14.42 10.02
N VAL A 188 -8.39 13.21 9.47
CA VAL A 188 -9.14 12.17 10.17
C VAL A 188 -8.17 11.26 10.91
N GLY A 189 -7.81 11.65 12.14
CA GLY A 189 -6.96 10.85 13.03
C GLY A 189 -7.65 9.58 13.53
N SER A 190 -6.87 8.68 14.12
CA SER A 190 -7.33 7.37 14.59
C SER A 190 -8.38 7.45 15.70
N ASP A 191 -8.32 8.46 16.55
CA ASP A 191 -9.31 8.74 17.60
C ASP A 191 -10.66 9.17 17.01
N ILE A 192 -10.65 10.07 16.02
CA ILE A 192 -11.85 10.53 15.33
C ILE A 192 -12.52 9.37 14.57
N GLN A 193 -11.74 8.50 13.94
CA GLN A 193 -12.25 7.31 13.26
C GLN A 193 -12.99 6.37 14.21
N GLY A 194 -12.45 6.18 15.42
CA GLY A 194 -13.02 5.26 16.41
C GLY A 194 -14.25 5.79 17.14
N ILE A 195 -14.26 7.08 17.48
CA ILE A 195 -15.26 7.67 18.37
C ILE A 195 -16.37 8.41 17.63
N ARG A 196 -16.06 9.03 16.47
CA ARG A 196 -16.96 9.98 15.77
C ARG A 196 -17.17 9.65 14.30
N SER A 197 -17.11 8.37 13.92
CA SER A 197 -17.10 7.95 12.50
C SER A 197 -18.29 8.49 11.68
N ASN A 198 -19.50 8.47 12.22
CA ASN A 198 -20.69 8.95 11.51
C ASN A 198 -20.71 10.49 11.37
N LEU A 199 -20.20 11.21 12.37
CA LEU A 199 -20.10 12.67 12.31
C LEU A 199 -19.04 13.08 11.27
N VAL A 200 -17.94 12.35 11.19
CA VAL A 200 -16.87 12.61 10.22
C VAL A 200 -17.36 12.49 8.78
N ASP A 201 -18.24 11.53 8.50
CA ASP A 201 -18.77 11.35 7.14
C ASP A 201 -19.49 12.61 6.62
N ALA A 202 -20.19 13.36 7.50
CA ALA A 202 -20.86 14.62 7.13
C ALA A 202 -19.89 15.73 6.68
N TYR A 203 -18.62 15.66 7.06
CA TYR A 203 -17.59 16.65 6.70
C TYR A 203 -16.70 16.21 5.54
N LYS A 204 -16.82 14.98 5.07
CA LYS A 204 -16.01 14.49 3.96
C LYS A 204 -16.35 15.19 2.65
N LYS A 205 -15.32 15.57 1.92
CA LYS A 205 -15.39 16.17 0.60
C LYS A 205 -14.38 15.47 -0.32
N CYS A 206 -14.88 14.99 -1.45
CA CYS A 206 -14.09 14.34 -2.48
C CYS A 206 -14.26 15.13 -3.78
N GLU A 207 -13.18 15.63 -4.34
CA GLU A 207 -13.18 16.46 -5.54
C GLU A 207 -12.29 15.83 -6.62
N LEU A 208 -12.70 15.95 -7.87
CA LEU A 208 -11.92 15.56 -9.04
C LEU A 208 -11.36 16.82 -9.72
N GLU A 209 -10.05 16.90 -9.87
CA GLU A 209 -9.45 17.80 -10.84
C GLU A 209 -9.58 17.14 -12.22
N THR A 210 -10.50 17.66 -13.03
CA THR A 210 -11.00 16.97 -14.23
C THR A 210 -9.98 16.84 -15.35
N ASP A 211 -9.03 17.78 -15.44
CA ASP A 211 -8.05 17.80 -16.54
C ASP A 211 -6.93 16.78 -16.34
N SER A 212 -6.63 16.42 -15.08
CA SER A 212 -5.60 15.42 -14.75
C SER A 212 -6.18 14.09 -14.23
N GLY A 213 -7.47 14.06 -13.86
CA GLY A 213 -8.07 12.92 -13.18
C GLY A 213 -7.59 12.73 -11.74
N LEU A 214 -7.04 13.78 -11.12
CA LEU A 214 -6.57 13.75 -9.73
C LEU A 214 -7.75 13.85 -8.76
N GLY A 215 -7.94 12.83 -7.94
CA GLY A 215 -8.88 12.83 -6.82
C GLY A 215 -8.28 13.48 -5.58
N ILE A 216 -9.03 14.39 -4.95
CA ILE A 216 -8.62 15.17 -3.79
C ILE A 216 -9.60 14.90 -2.65
N TYR A 217 -9.09 14.49 -1.50
CA TYR A 217 -9.88 14.07 -0.35
C TYR A 217 -9.55 14.97 0.85
N ALA A 218 -10.52 15.80 1.24
CA ALA A 218 -10.38 16.77 2.32
C ALA A 218 -11.61 16.76 3.23
N LEU A 219 -11.53 17.43 4.36
CA LEU A 219 -12.68 17.79 5.17
C LEU A 219 -13.19 19.18 4.72
N SER A 220 -14.49 19.37 4.67
CA SER A 220 -15.10 20.70 4.38
C SER A 220 -14.83 21.72 5.49
N ALA A 221 -14.60 21.22 6.72
CA ALA A 221 -14.15 22.00 7.87
C ALA A 221 -13.41 21.10 8.84
N ILE A 222 -12.49 21.66 9.62
CA ILE A 222 -11.85 20.92 10.72
C ILE A 222 -12.87 20.74 11.85
N ILE A 223 -13.02 19.50 12.32
CA ILE A 223 -13.97 19.17 13.40
C ILE A 223 -13.35 19.58 14.72
N VAL A 224 -13.64 20.80 15.19
CA VAL A 224 -13.20 21.33 16.48
C VAL A 224 -14.37 22.01 17.19
N ASP A 225 -14.46 21.80 18.50
CA ASP A 225 -15.44 22.50 19.37
C ASP A 225 -15.02 23.95 19.70
N LYS A 226 -14.36 24.63 18.75
CA LYS A 226 -13.91 26.01 18.92
C LYS A 226 -14.56 26.89 17.86
N ALA A 227 -14.96 28.10 18.26
CA ALA A 227 -15.51 29.11 17.36
C ALA A 227 -14.44 29.77 16.43
N GLU A 228 -13.46 29.02 16.01
CA GLU A 228 -12.41 29.49 15.11
C GLU A 228 -12.71 28.99 13.68
N PRO A 229 -12.62 29.85 12.66
CA PRO A 229 -12.69 29.38 11.29
C PRO A 229 -11.49 28.46 11.02
N SER A 230 -11.75 27.22 10.66
CA SER A 230 -10.71 26.24 10.39
C SER A 230 -10.88 25.67 9.00
N GLU A 231 -10.01 26.10 8.08
CA GLU A 231 -9.95 25.55 6.74
C GLU A 231 -9.04 24.33 6.70
N ALA A 232 -9.45 23.32 5.95
CA ALA A 232 -8.59 22.18 5.67
C ALA A 232 -7.56 22.60 4.59
N LEU A 233 -6.35 22.95 5.01
CA LEU A 233 -5.27 23.39 4.11
C LEU A 233 -4.50 22.26 3.45
N LYS A 234 -4.86 20.99 3.75
CA LYS A 234 -4.21 19.79 3.25
C LYS A 234 -5.22 18.76 2.83
N ALA A 235 -4.82 17.87 1.93
CA ALA A 235 -5.65 16.79 1.42
C ALA A 235 -4.87 15.47 1.33
N ASN A 236 -5.59 14.37 1.22
CA ASN A 236 -5.08 13.14 0.65
C ASN A 236 -5.42 13.13 -0.84
N SER A 237 -4.62 12.46 -1.65
CA SER A 237 -4.77 12.46 -3.09
C SER A 237 -4.65 11.06 -3.68
N VAL A 238 -5.38 10.83 -4.78
CA VAL A 238 -5.25 9.61 -5.60
C VAL A 238 -5.32 9.98 -7.07
N TRP A 239 -4.50 9.35 -7.88
CA TRP A 239 -4.49 9.52 -9.33
C TRP A 239 -4.14 8.21 -10.06
N SER A 240 -4.30 8.17 -11.37
CA SER A 240 -4.08 6.96 -12.16
C SER A 240 -3.44 7.22 -13.51
N LEU A 241 -2.78 6.18 -14.04
CA LEU A 241 -2.19 6.14 -15.37
C LEU A 241 -2.51 4.81 -16.06
N GLY A 242 -2.43 4.77 -17.39
CA GLY A 242 -2.42 3.54 -18.19
C GLY A 242 -3.77 3.10 -18.77
N LEU A 243 -4.88 3.74 -18.41
CA LEU A 243 -6.18 3.56 -19.07
C LEU A 243 -6.53 4.79 -19.91
N ASP A 244 -7.05 4.57 -21.11
CA ASP A 244 -7.36 5.64 -22.05
C ASP A 244 -8.75 6.21 -21.76
N ASN A 245 -8.88 7.55 -21.67
CA ASN A 245 -10.14 8.28 -21.47
C ASN A 245 -11.04 7.69 -20.37
N PRO A 246 -10.53 7.47 -19.15
CA PRO A 246 -11.33 6.87 -18.11
C PRO A 246 -12.40 7.83 -17.58
N THR A 247 -13.54 7.26 -17.16
CA THR A 247 -14.52 7.93 -16.30
C THR A 247 -14.12 7.71 -14.85
N TYR A 248 -14.12 8.76 -14.05
CA TYR A 248 -13.71 8.70 -12.65
C TYR A 248 -14.92 8.71 -11.71
N LEU A 249 -14.87 7.87 -10.66
CA LEU A 249 -15.82 7.89 -9.56
C LEU A 249 -15.08 8.19 -8.26
N LEU A 250 -15.66 9.04 -7.44
CA LEU A 250 -15.09 9.46 -6.14
C LEU A 250 -15.82 8.81 -4.95
N SER A 251 -16.80 7.97 -5.24
CA SER A 251 -17.61 7.25 -4.27
C SER A 251 -17.87 5.81 -4.71
N ALA A 252 -18.46 5.00 -3.83
CA ALA A 252 -18.90 3.64 -4.14
C ALA A 252 -20.37 3.57 -4.61
N LEU A 253 -21.05 4.69 -4.78
CA LEU A 253 -22.50 4.76 -5.03
C LEU A 253 -22.91 4.08 -6.34
N GLN A 254 -22.10 4.19 -7.40
CA GLN A 254 -22.40 3.67 -8.73
C GLN A 254 -21.86 2.24 -8.99
N LEU A 255 -21.29 1.55 -7.99
CA LEU A 255 -20.75 0.18 -8.18
C LEU A 255 -21.82 -0.81 -8.62
N ASN A 256 -23.05 -0.69 -8.06
CA ASN A 256 -24.15 -1.56 -8.43
C ASN A 256 -24.72 -1.25 -9.84
N ASP A 257 -24.62 -0.01 -10.27
CA ASP A 257 -25.02 0.37 -11.63
C ASP A 257 -24.05 -0.26 -12.64
N PHE A 258 -22.74 -0.23 -12.38
CA PHE A 258 -21.76 -0.94 -13.20
C PHE A 258 -22.03 -2.45 -13.26
N ARG A 259 -22.33 -3.10 -12.11
CA ARG A 259 -22.69 -4.53 -12.08
C ARG A 259 -23.88 -4.87 -12.95
N ARG A 260 -24.85 -3.97 -13.00
CA ARG A 260 -26.09 -4.11 -13.81
C ARG A 260 -25.87 -3.76 -15.28
N GLY A 261 -24.74 -3.20 -15.63
CA GLY A 261 -24.45 -2.77 -16.99
C GLY A 261 -25.01 -1.42 -17.36
N LEU A 262 -25.36 -0.61 -16.38
CA LEU A 262 -25.80 0.76 -16.59
C LEU A 262 -24.60 1.67 -16.88
N GLU A 263 -24.87 2.77 -17.55
CA GLU A 263 -23.87 3.79 -17.83
C GLU A 263 -23.48 4.51 -16.55
N LEU A 264 -22.16 4.71 -16.35
CA LEU A 264 -21.62 5.45 -15.22
C LEU A 264 -21.45 6.92 -15.57
N LYS A 265 -21.73 7.77 -14.60
CA LYS A 265 -21.53 9.21 -14.71
C LYS A 265 -20.28 9.61 -13.93
N GLN A 266 -19.43 10.43 -14.55
CA GLN A 266 -18.27 10.98 -13.87
C GLN A 266 -18.68 11.78 -12.64
N GLU A 267 -18.00 11.53 -11.52
CA GLU A 267 -18.18 12.25 -10.28
C GLU A 267 -17.10 13.32 -10.15
N VAL A 268 -17.51 14.56 -9.88
CA VAL A 268 -16.60 15.72 -9.79
C VAL A 268 -16.54 16.27 -8.37
N ASP A 269 -17.65 16.30 -7.66
CA ASP A 269 -17.77 16.82 -6.28
C ASP A 269 -18.75 15.94 -5.51
N ILE A 270 -18.24 15.18 -4.57
CA ILE A 270 -19.04 14.29 -3.69
C ILE A 270 -18.83 14.74 -2.25
N LYS A 271 -19.94 14.93 -1.54
CA LYS A 271 -19.96 15.38 -0.13
C LYS A 271 -20.68 14.38 0.73
N ALA A 272 -20.28 14.32 1.99
CA ALA A 272 -20.89 13.51 3.04
C ALA A 272 -20.90 11.99 2.75
N GLU A 273 -19.95 11.50 1.94
CA GLU A 273 -19.80 10.10 1.57
C GLU A 273 -18.38 9.59 1.85
N LYS A 274 -18.25 8.28 2.00
CA LYS A 274 -16.93 7.64 2.08
C LYS A 274 -16.19 7.81 0.76
N GLY A 275 -14.98 8.35 0.82
CA GLY A 275 -14.16 8.57 -0.36
C GLY A 275 -13.82 7.26 -1.06
N ALA A 276 -13.83 7.29 -2.39
CA ALA A 276 -13.29 6.24 -3.23
C ALA A 276 -12.62 6.87 -4.46
N TYR A 277 -11.82 6.10 -5.16
CA TYR A 277 -11.26 6.48 -6.45
C TYR A 277 -11.36 5.29 -7.37
N PHE A 278 -12.29 5.33 -8.31
CA PHE A 278 -12.42 4.30 -9.33
C PHE A 278 -12.19 4.89 -10.71
N VAL A 279 -11.53 4.10 -11.54
CA VAL A 279 -11.38 4.35 -12.98
C VAL A 279 -12.26 3.35 -13.74
N ASN A 280 -13.10 3.86 -14.63
CA ASN A 280 -13.91 3.05 -15.52
C ASN A 280 -13.45 3.28 -16.95
N ALA A 281 -13.09 2.19 -17.64
CA ALA A 281 -12.70 2.21 -19.03
C ALA A 281 -13.15 0.92 -19.74
N THR A 282 -13.30 0.99 -21.05
CA THR A 282 -13.55 -0.20 -21.87
C THR A 282 -12.34 -0.44 -22.78
N ILE A 283 -11.86 -1.66 -22.77
CA ILE A 283 -10.72 -2.09 -23.59
C ILE A 283 -11.08 -3.28 -24.47
N ASN A 284 -10.40 -3.41 -25.60
CA ASN A 284 -10.33 -4.65 -26.35
C ASN A 284 -8.98 -5.30 -26.06
N LEU A 285 -8.98 -6.40 -25.30
CA LEU A 285 -7.77 -7.10 -24.89
C LEU A 285 -7.52 -8.27 -25.82
N ALA A 286 -6.52 -8.13 -26.67
CA ALA A 286 -6.19 -9.14 -27.67
C ALA A 286 -5.77 -10.47 -27.02
N SER A 287 -5.87 -11.55 -27.80
CA SER A 287 -5.41 -12.88 -27.40
C SER A 287 -3.97 -12.86 -26.88
N SER A 288 -3.72 -13.49 -25.74
CA SER A 288 -2.40 -13.60 -25.11
C SER A 288 -1.72 -12.26 -24.79
N GLN A 289 -2.48 -11.17 -24.72
CA GLN A 289 -2.00 -9.83 -24.36
C GLN A 289 -2.36 -9.48 -22.92
N GLU A 290 -1.66 -8.46 -22.40
CA GLU A 290 -1.94 -7.89 -21.10
C GLU A 290 -2.16 -6.37 -21.18
N LYS A 291 -2.96 -5.84 -20.25
CA LYS A 291 -3.13 -4.40 -20.03
C LYS A 291 -2.71 -4.07 -18.63
N ASN A 292 -1.86 -3.06 -18.52
CA ASN A 292 -1.36 -2.54 -17.27
C ASN A 292 -1.92 -1.15 -16.98
N TRP A 293 -2.17 -0.83 -15.70
CA TRP A 293 -2.48 0.51 -15.24
C TRP A 293 -2.00 0.69 -13.78
N ILE A 294 -1.85 1.93 -13.39
CA ILE A 294 -1.29 2.29 -12.09
C ILE A 294 -2.24 3.24 -11.37
N GLN A 295 -2.37 3.07 -10.07
CA GLN A 295 -3.00 4.02 -9.16
C GLN A 295 -1.99 4.40 -8.08
N VAL A 296 -1.94 5.68 -7.78
CA VAL A 296 -1.02 6.25 -6.80
C VAL A 296 -1.81 7.01 -5.76
N ALA A 297 -1.58 6.74 -4.49
CA ALA A 297 -2.24 7.39 -3.37
C ALA A 297 -1.21 8.01 -2.41
N ASN A 298 -1.43 9.24 -1.97
CA ASN A 298 -0.57 9.88 -0.99
C ASN A 298 -1.38 10.66 0.05
N VAL A 299 -0.78 10.89 1.20
CA VAL A 299 -1.40 11.58 2.34
C VAL A 299 -0.71 12.91 2.62
N ASN A 300 -1.41 13.79 3.33
CA ASN A 300 -0.83 15.04 3.86
C ASN A 300 -0.29 15.99 2.78
N GLN A 301 -0.97 16.06 1.64
CA GLN A 301 -0.56 16.90 0.50
C GLN A 301 -1.00 18.34 0.70
N THR A 302 -0.06 19.27 0.50
CA THR A 302 -0.35 20.71 0.48
C THR A 302 -0.95 21.12 -0.87
N VAL A 303 -1.45 22.36 -0.97
CA VAL A 303 -1.93 22.93 -2.24
C VAL A 303 -0.82 22.90 -3.31
N SER A 304 0.41 23.21 -2.93
CA SER A 304 1.56 23.16 -3.85
C SER A 304 1.85 21.75 -4.35
N ASP A 305 1.72 20.72 -3.49
CA ASP A 305 1.88 19.32 -3.89
C ASP A 305 0.78 18.89 -4.87
N ILE A 306 -0.46 19.24 -4.59
CA ILE A 306 -1.61 18.95 -5.46
C ILE A 306 -1.42 19.61 -6.84
N THR A 307 -1.02 20.89 -6.89
CA THR A 307 -0.76 21.58 -8.15
C THR A 307 0.38 20.92 -8.92
N ARG A 308 1.49 20.61 -8.25
CA ARG A 308 2.64 19.92 -8.87
C ARG A 308 2.24 18.56 -9.46
N ILE A 309 1.48 17.75 -8.71
CA ILE A 309 1.02 16.44 -9.17
C ILE A 309 0.08 16.59 -10.38
N SER A 310 -0.88 17.50 -10.32
CA SER A 310 -1.80 17.78 -11.44
C SER A 310 -1.03 18.15 -12.71
N GLU A 311 -0.06 19.06 -12.61
CA GLU A 311 0.78 19.43 -13.76
C GLU A 311 1.63 18.27 -14.29
N MET A 312 2.17 17.43 -13.42
CA MET A 312 2.94 16.23 -13.82
C MET A 312 2.07 15.26 -14.60
N ILE A 313 0.85 14.99 -14.13
CA ILE A 313 -0.08 14.10 -14.81
C ILE A 313 -0.46 14.65 -16.19
N LYS A 314 -0.74 15.96 -16.28
CA LYS A 314 -1.09 16.64 -17.56
C LYS A 314 0.06 16.59 -18.59
N ARG A 315 1.30 16.74 -18.14
CA ARG A 315 2.47 16.63 -19.03
C ARG A 315 2.71 15.20 -19.49
N ASN A 316 2.44 14.22 -18.63
CA ASN A 316 2.58 12.76 -18.86
C ASN A 316 3.91 12.32 -19.49
N ASP A 317 4.94 13.18 -19.46
CA ASP A 317 6.26 12.91 -20.04
C ASP A 317 7.00 11.90 -19.17
N HIS A 318 7.03 10.63 -19.60
CA HIS A 318 7.75 9.54 -18.91
C HIS A 318 7.37 9.37 -17.43
N LEU A 319 6.13 9.72 -17.04
CA LEU A 319 5.71 9.68 -15.63
C LEU A 319 5.71 8.24 -15.08
N GLU A 320 5.33 7.24 -15.88
CA GLU A 320 5.39 5.83 -15.48
C GLU A 320 6.84 5.38 -15.22
N ASP A 321 7.79 5.77 -16.07
CA ASP A 321 9.22 5.47 -15.89
C ASP A 321 9.77 6.16 -14.64
N THR A 322 9.38 7.41 -14.41
CA THR A 322 9.80 8.17 -13.22
C THR A 322 9.30 7.51 -11.94
N LEU A 323 8.05 7.08 -11.94
CA LEU A 323 7.44 6.36 -10.83
C LEU A 323 8.14 5.02 -10.57
N SER A 324 8.41 4.25 -11.64
CA SER A 324 9.12 2.97 -11.55
C SER A 324 10.54 3.15 -10.99
N LYS A 325 11.28 4.13 -11.47
CA LYS A 325 12.62 4.48 -10.95
C LYS A 325 12.59 4.86 -9.47
N SER A 326 11.58 5.63 -9.04
CA SER A 326 11.45 6.01 -7.63
C SER A 326 11.19 4.79 -6.72
N VAL A 327 10.35 3.84 -7.15
CA VAL A 327 10.11 2.57 -6.45
C VAL A 327 11.38 1.72 -6.37
N GLU A 328 12.15 1.64 -7.45
CA GLU A 328 13.41 0.88 -7.51
C GLU A 328 14.48 1.52 -6.59
N GLN A 329 14.58 2.84 -6.59
CA GLN A 329 15.48 3.56 -5.68
C GLN A 329 15.13 3.28 -4.21
N GLY A 330 13.84 3.27 -3.85
CA GLY A 330 13.39 2.90 -2.52
C GLY A 330 13.80 1.47 -2.14
N THR A 331 13.66 0.52 -3.08
CA THR A 331 14.13 -0.86 -2.87
C THR A 331 15.65 -0.91 -2.63
N LYS A 332 16.43 -0.19 -3.43
CA LYS A 332 17.89 -0.13 -3.27
C LYS A 332 18.29 0.45 -1.92
N LYS A 333 17.70 1.58 -1.52
CA LYS A 333 17.96 2.19 -0.21
C LYS A 333 17.64 1.23 0.94
N LEU A 334 16.54 0.47 0.84
CA LEU A 334 16.19 -0.54 1.84
C LEU A 334 17.24 -1.66 1.93
N ILE A 335 17.72 -2.15 0.78
CA ILE A 335 18.79 -3.15 0.71
C ILE A 335 20.07 -2.62 1.35
N ASP A 336 20.50 -1.42 1.00
CA ASP A 336 21.70 -0.77 1.53
C ASP A 336 21.63 -0.60 3.05
N LEU A 337 20.45 -0.25 3.57
CA LEU A 337 20.21 -0.11 4.99
C LEU A 337 20.36 -1.44 5.75
N VAL A 338 19.77 -2.51 5.24
CA VAL A 338 19.83 -3.84 5.85
C VAL A 338 21.25 -4.43 5.71
N ALA A 339 21.90 -4.18 4.57
CA ALA A 339 23.29 -4.59 4.34
C ALA A 339 24.26 -3.92 5.33
N SER A 340 24.02 -2.65 5.70
CA SER A 340 24.84 -1.95 6.69
C SER A 340 24.79 -2.58 8.10
N SER A 341 23.79 -3.42 8.36
CA SER A 341 23.61 -4.16 9.60
C SER A 341 23.86 -5.67 9.44
N ASP A 342 24.70 -6.06 8.50
CA ASP A 342 25.03 -7.47 8.17
C ASP A 342 23.81 -8.33 7.77
N GLY A 343 22.75 -7.70 7.28
CA GLY A 343 21.54 -8.40 6.89
C GLY A 343 21.57 -9.02 5.49
N LEU A 344 22.55 -8.68 4.67
CA LEU A 344 22.71 -9.22 3.33
C LEU A 344 23.68 -10.39 3.31
N GLN A 345 23.17 -11.59 3.06
CA GLN A 345 23.96 -12.80 2.85
C GLN A 345 23.86 -13.25 1.39
N LEU A 346 24.96 -13.76 0.87
CA LEU A 346 25.06 -14.33 -0.48
C LEU A 346 25.59 -15.76 -0.37
N SER A 347 24.71 -16.68 -0.04
CA SER A 347 25.01 -18.11 0.00
C SER A 347 24.31 -18.84 -1.16
N ASN A 348 24.61 -20.14 -1.34
CA ASN A 348 23.93 -20.96 -2.36
C ASN A 348 22.47 -21.31 -2.00
N ASP A 349 21.99 -20.94 -0.80
CA ASP A 349 20.62 -21.15 -0.36
C ASP A 349 19.90 -19.79 -0.26
N GLU A 350 19.18 -19.43 -1.32
CA GLU A 350 18.44 -18.17 -1.39
C GLU A 350 17.34 -18.05 -0.32
N LEU A 351 16.77 -19.18 0.11
CA LEU A 351 15.76 -19.16 1.16
C LEU A 351 16.35 -18.80 2.53
N ILE A 352 17.56 -19.30 2.83
CA ILE A 352 18.31 -18.92 4.03
C ILE A 352 18.68 -17.43 3.96
N ASN A 353 19.18 -16.96 2.82
CA ASN A 353 19.52 -15.56 2.60
C ASN A 353 18.28 -14.65 2.83
N THR A 354 17.15 -15.03 2.26
CA THR A 354 15.88 -14.30 2.43
C THR A 354 15.43 -14.26 3.89
N ARG A 355 15.53 -15.37 4.61
CA ARG A 355 15.17 -15.43 6.04
C ARG A 355 16.11 -14.57 6.88
N HIS A 356 17.40 -14.58 6.58
CA HIS A 356 18.38 -13.75 7.28
C HIS A 356 18.10 -12.25 7.07
N PHE A 357 17.87 -11.84 5.81
CA PHE A 357 17.49 -10.48 5.47
C PHE A 357 16.22 -10.05 6.22
N SER A 358 15.17 -10.88 6.18
CA SER A 358 13.90 -10.59 6.82
C SER A 358 14.03 -10.49 8.35
N ASN A 359 14.83 -11.35 8.99
CA ASN A 359 15.09 -11.31 10.42
C ASN A 359 15.87 -10.06 10.82
N THR A 360 16.91 -9.70 10.07
CA THR A 360 17.70 -8.49 10.31
C THR A 360 16.82 -7.26 10.16
N LEU A 361 16.04 -7.16 9.07
CA LEU A 361 15.11 -6.08 8.83
C LEU A 361 14.07 -5.96 9.96
N PHE A 362 13.48 -7.08 10.38
CA PHE A 362 12.52 -7.10 11.49
C PHE A 362 13.14 -6.62 12.80
N ASN A 363 14.35 -7.07 13.12
CA ASN A 363 15.06 -6.65 14.33
C ASN A 363 15.46 -5.18 14.30
N ILE A 364 15.86 -4.66 13.13
CA ILE A 364 16.17 -3.25 12.92
C ILE A 364 14.92 -2.40 13.12
N MET A 365 13.87 -2.70 12.37
CA MET A 365 12.67 -1.87 12.30
C MET A 365 11.66 -2.18 13.42
N ARG A 366 11.66 -3.40 13.94
CA ARG A 366 10.65 -3.90 14.90
C ARG A 366 9.22 -3.57 14.49
N GLY A 367 8.96 -3.55 13.18
CA GLY A 367 7.69 -3.12 12.61
C GLY A 367 7.49 -1.61 12.57
N GLY A 368 8.51 -0.82 12.93
CA GLY A 368 8.49 0.64 12.85
C GLY A 368 8.72 1.19 11.45
N ILE A 369 8.70 2.49 11.35
CA ILE A 369 9.00 3.25 10.14
C ILE A 369 10.10 4.27 10.43
N PHE A 370 10.76 4.77 9.40
CA PHE A 370 11.73 5.84 9.51
C PHE A 370 11.01 7.17 9.67
N ASP A 371 11.23 7.81 10.83
CA ASP A 371 10.57 9.07 11.13
C ASP A 371 11.18 10.21 10.30
N ASP A 372 10.32 11.11 9.85
CA ASP A 372 10.67 12.30 9.08
C ASP A 372 11.73 12.05 7.98
N ASN A 373 11.64 10.89 7.29
CA ASN A 373 12.54 10.49 6.21
C ASN A 373 14.02 10.58 6.60
N TYR A 374 14.38 9.96 7.74
CA TYR A 374 15.75 9.93 8.26
C TYR A 374 16.27 11.24 8.84
N THR A 375 15.39 12.19 9.12
CA THR A 375 15.74 13.35 9.95
C THR A 375 15.83 12.94 11.40
N ILE A 376 16.96 13.18 12.01
CA ILE A 376 17.30 12.71 13.35
C ILE A 376 17.40 13.90 14.29
N GLY A 377 16.66 13.86 15.38
CA GLY A 377 16.82 14.81 16.48
C GLY A 377 18.04 14.48 17.33
N LYS A 378 18.87 15.48 17.61
CA LYS A 378 20.08 15.33 18.44
C LYS A 378 19.83 14.64 19.78
N GLU A 379 18.78 15.03 20.48
CA GLU A 379 18.44 14.48 21.79
C GLU A 379 18.08 12.99 21.74
N ASP A 380 17.41 12.56 20.66
CA ASP A 380 17.08 11.15 20.46
C ASP A 380 18.34 10.31 20.27
N PHE A 381 19.24 10.76 19.40
CA PHE A 381 20.53 10.10 19.18
C PHE A 381 21.39 10.05 20.45
N ILE A 382 21.49 11.15 21.19
CA ILE A 382 22.20 11.22 22.48
C ILE A 382 21.61 10.23 23.49
N THR A 383 20.28 10.18 23.56
CA THR A 383 19.57 9.25 24.46
C THR A 383 19.85 7.79 24.09
N TYR A 384 19.87 7.46 22.81
CA TYR A 384 20.24 6.13 22.34
C TYR A 384 21.67 5.76 22.76
N LEU A 385 22.67 6.60 22.47
CA LEU A 385 24.05 6.35 22.83
C LEU A 385 24.24 6.17 24.35
N SER A 386 23.57 7.01 25.13
CA SER A 386 23.64 6.95 26.60
C SER A 386 23.11 5.65 27.19
N LYS A 387 22.12 5.05 26.54
CA LYS A 387 21.52 3.77 26.95
C LYS A 387 22.33 2.57 26.42
N ALA A 388 22.81 2.65 25.19
CA ALA A 388 23.51 1.55 24.51
C ALA A 388 24.89 1.28 25.13
N ASN A 389 25.68 2.33 25.42
CA ASN A 389 27.02 2.19 26.03
C ASN A 389 27.35 3.39 26.92
N LYS A 390 27.08 3.25 28.22
CA LYS A 390 27.33 4.33 29.21
C LYS A 390 28.80 4.73 29.30
N LYS A 391 29.72 3.78 29.20
CA LYS A 391 31.17 4.05 29.31
C LYS A 391 31.66 4.88 28.12
N LEU A 392 31.29 4.48 26.93
CA LEU A 392 31.58 5.23 25.70
C LEU A 392 30.97 6.62 25.76
N PHE A 393 29.69 6.70 26.14
CA PHE A 393 28.95 7.97 26.20
C PHE A 393 29.65 9.02 27.08
N LEU A 394 30.18 8.62 28.23
CA LEU A 394 30.90 9.55 29.12
C LEU A 394 32.14 10.16 28.43
N ASN A 395 32.82 9.40 27.58
CA ASN A 395 34.00 9.86 26.87
C ASN A 395 33.68 10.81 25.72
N ILE A 396 32.54 10.61 25.04
CA ILE A 396 32.17 11.37 23.83
C ILE A 396 31.08 12.45 24.09
N LYS A 397 30.65 12.62 25.32
CA LYS A 397 29.57 13.57 25.68
C LYS A 397 29.83 14.99 25.22
N ALA A 398 31.07 15.48 25.40
CA ALA A 398 31.41 16.86 25.04
C ALA A 398 31.35 17.13 23.52
N PRO A 399 31.94 16.29 22.63
CA PRO A 399 31.76 16.43 21.19
C PRO A 399 30.30 16.37 20.74
N LEU A 400 29.47 15.52 21.35
CA LEU A 400 28.06 15.37 20.98
C LEU A 400 27.21 16.62 21.25
N GLN A 401 27.61 17.46 22.20
CA GLN A 401 26.90 18.72 22.49
C GLN A 401 26.98 19.71 21.31
N ASN A 402 28.03 19.63 20.48
CA ASN A 402 28.24 20.52 19.35
C ASN A 402 27.50 20.06 18.09
N LEU A 403 26.79 18.94 18.11
CA LEU A 403 26.00 18.49 16.97
C LEU A 403 24.84 19.47 16.66
N PRO A 404 24.44 19.62 15.39
CA PRO A 404 23.22 20.32 15.04
C PRO A 404 22.01 19.77 15.78
N ASN A 405 20.96 20.55 15.95
CA ASN A 405 19.73 20.08 16.61
C ASN A 405 19.03 18.97 15.82
N GLU A 406 19.16 19.00 14.50
CA GLU A 406 18.64 18.00 13.56
C GLU A 406 19.69 17.71 12.50
N PHE A 407 19.80 16.45 12.08
CA PHE A 407 20.71 15.99 11.03
C PHE A 407 20.19 14.72 10.35
N THR A 408 20.79 14.34 9.23
CA THR A 408 20.41 13.17 8.45
C THR A 408 21.11 11.90 8.92
N LEU A 409 20.59 10.73 8.51
CA LEU A 409 21.29 9.45 8.75
C LEU A 409 22.68 9.44 8.06
N GLU A 410 22.82 10.07 6.90
CA GLU A 410 24.09 10.20 6.19
C GLU A 410 25.13 10.96 7.03
N PHE A 411 24.72 12.02 7.70
CA PHE A 411 25.57 12.76 8.64
C PHE A 411 26.12 11.86 9.77
N ILE A 412 25.31 10.94 10.32
CA ILE A 412 25.77 9.98 11.34
C ILE A 412 26.78 9.00 10.75
N LYS A 413 26.58 8.54 9.52
CA LYS A 413 27.57 7.68 8.83
C LYS A 413 28.91 8.38 8.64
N ASP A 414 28.88 9.63 8.19
CA ASP A 414 30.08 10.46 8.05
C ASP A 414 30.76 10.71 9.39
N LEU A 415 29.99 10.87 10.46
CA LEU A 415 30.54 11.01 11.82
C LEU A 415 31.24 9.72 12.26
N ALA A 416 30.62 8.57 12.00
CA ALA A 416 31.19 7.26 12.28
C ALA A 416 32.50 6.99 11.53
N ASP A 417 32.61 7.41 10.28
CA ASP A 417 33.79 7.18 9.45
C ASP A 417 34.97 8.05 9.88
N LYS A 418 34.73 9.17 10.51
CA LYS A 418 35.78 10.10 11.03
C LYS A 418 36.26 9.73 12.42
N ASP A 419 35.57 8.87 13.15
CA ASP A 419 35.93 8.49 14.50
C ASP A 419 36.77 7.20 14.53
N ALA A 420 37.77 7.14 15.40
CA ALA A 420 38.64 5.98 15.57
C ALA A 420 38.05 4.92 16.52
N ASP A 421 37.04 5.27 17.33
CA ASP A 421 36.47 4.36 18.31
C ASP A 421 35.50 3.39 17.60
N LYS A 422 35.82 2.11 17.67
CA LYS A 422 35.06 1.05 17.00
C LYS A 422 33.64 0.87 17.57
N ASP A 423 33.47 1.09 18.88
CA ASP A 423 32.18 0.98 19.52
C ASP A 423 31.28 2.16 19.13
N PHE A 424 31.87 3.37 19.05
CA PHE A 424 31.10 4.53 18.56
C PHE A 424 30.67 4.35 17.11
N LYS A 425 31.61 3.91 16.24
CA LYS A 425 31.30 3.61 14.84
C LYS A 425 30.16 2.60 14.71
N ARG A 426 30.23 1.47 15.46
CA ARG A 426 29.19 0.45 15.46
C ARG A 426 27.84 1.02 15.89
N LEU A 427 27.79 1.77 16.97
CA LEU A 427 26.53 2.35 17.47
C LEU A 427 25.94 3.39 16.50
N CYS A 428 26.76 4.18 15.81
CA CYS A 428 26.31 5.08 14.77
C CYS A 428 25.67 4.32 13.60
N LEU A 429 26.26 3.20 13.17
CA LEU A 429 25.73 2.38 12.09
C LEU A 429 24.47 1.58 12.49
N GLU A 430 24.33 1.22 13.76
CA GLU A 430 23.17 0.52 14.30
C GLU A 430 21.99 1.46 14.62
N TYR A 431 22.24 2.78 14.71
CA TYR A 431 21.18 3.74 15.02
C TYR A 431 20.24 3.96 13.84
N LEU A 432 18.95 3.88 14.11
CA LEU A 432 17.89 4.17 13.14
C LEU A 432 16.80 5.01 13.80
N PRO A 433 16.32 6.08 13.14
CA PRO A 433 15.26 6.94 13.65
C PRO A 433 13.88 6.28 13.46
N LEU A 434 13.56 5.27 14.27
CA LEU A 434 12.30 4.53 14.20
C LEU A 434 11.34 5.04 15.28
N LYS A 435 10.16 5.49 14.91
CA LYS A 435 9.21 6.06 15.88
C LYS A 435 7.85 5.40 15.95
N PHE A 436 7.34 4.83 14.87
CA PHE A 436 6.02 4.25 14.86
C PHE A 436 6.06 2.77 14.49
N SER A 437 5.33 1.98 15.28
CA SER A 437 5.05 0.60 14.93
C SER A 437 3.66 0.21 15.42
N ARG A 438 2.94 -0.48 14.60
CA ARG A 438 1.62 -0.97 14.92
C ARG A 438 1.61 -1.96 16.08
N ARG A 439 2.62 -2.83 16.17
CA ARG A 439 2.69 -3.93 17.16
C ARG A 439 3.92 -3.91 18.03
N HIS A 440 5.08 -3.61 17.47
CA HIS A 440 6.33 -3.94 18.10
C HIS A 440 7.26 -2.75 18.34
N GLY A 441 6.94 -1.59 17.86
CA GLY A 441 7.85 -0.48 17.87
C GLY A 441 7.26 0.83 18.29
N ASP A 442 6.01 0.85 18.75
CA ASP A 442 5.50 2.05 19.41
C ASP A 442 6.37 2.32 20.64
N PRO A 443 7.16 3.41 20.67
CA PRO A 443 8.02 3.73 21.81
C PRO A 443 7.24 3.90 23.10
N SER A 444 5.96 4.25 23.02
CA SER A 444 5.06 4.38 24.17
C SER A 444 4.55 3.03 24.68
N ARG A 445 4.59 1.98 23.84
CA ARG A 445 4.14 0.63 24.17
C ARG A 445 5.11 -0.41 23.62
N PRO A 446 6.35 -0.45 24.10
CA PRO A 446 7.32 -1.42 23.61
C PRO A 446 6.84 -2.84 23.94
N TRP A 447 6.77 -3.64 22.89
CA TRP A 447 6.37 -5.05 22.92
C TRP A 447 7.12 -5.90 23.96
N ASN A 448 8.39 -5.65 24.22
CA ASN A 448 9.20 -6.34 25.21
C ASN A 448 8.83 -6.05 26.67
N LYS A 449 7.82 -5.23 26.92
CA LYS A 449 7.23 -5.07 28.26
C LYS A 449 6.08 -6.06 28.56
N PHE A 450 5.73 -6.90 27.61
CA PHE A 450 4.65 -7.90 27.73
C PHE A 450 5.17 -9.35 27.85
N SER A 451 6.46 -9.55 27.98
CA SER A 451 7.08 -10.85 28.27
C SER A 451 7.45 -10.99 29.72
#